data_aafa327681947eec2d2813eb71a60e61
#
_entry.id   aafa327681947eec2d2813eb71a60e61
#
_cell.length_a   1.000
_cell.length_b   1.000
_cell.length_c   1.000
_cell.angle_alpha   90.00
_cell.angle_beta   90.00
_cell.angle_gamma   90.00
#
_symmetry.space_group_name_H-M   'P 1'
#
loop_
_entity.id
_entity.type
_entity.pdbx_description
1 polymer ?
#
loop_
_entity_poly.entity_id
_entity_poly.type
_entity_poly.pdbx_seq_one_letter_code
_entity_poly.pdbx_strand_id
1 'polypeptide(L)'
;MNDKIVGAVYEVTRKYKDPVTNLSLDKNNKNFSIIYNEGRINISINIQPNFKEKYKTLSYNLKENIEKLNEVLSANIILTSEKSQDDNISEKQRFSIDAKNIIAIASGKGGVGKSTFAVNYAVALKTIGLKVGLLDADIYGPSIPRMMGITSRPQANENKKLVPLINYDVKCMSIGFLIDVDTPAIWRGPMVMKALEQMYNGVEWGELDYLIIDLPPGTGDAQLTLAQNSKLTGSLVISTSQDVALIDARKAINMFKKVNIPVLGVIENMSYFICDKCGQRHEIFSYGGAKNEAKKLNTKFLGE
;
A
#
# COMPACT_ATOMS: atom_id res chain seq x y z
N MET A 1 15.38 37.66 10.96
CA MET A 1 16.69 37.12 10.60
C MET A 1 16.59 36.17 9.42
N ASN A 2 15.70 35.17 9.47
CA ASN A 2 15.49 34.20 8.38
C ASN A 2 15.13 34.85 7.03
N ASP A 3 14.27 35.87 7.02
CA ASP A 3 13.82 36.52 5.78
C ASP A 3 14.94 37.30 5.05
N LYS A 4 15.94 37.82 5.78
CA LYS A 4 17.08 38.47 5.17
C LYS A 4 17.98 37.48 4.42
N ILE A 5 18.22 36.32 4.99
CA ILE A 5 19.08 35.28 4.41
C ILE A 5 18.39 34.70 3.19
N VAL A 6 17.11 34.37 3.30
CA VAL A 6 16.30 33.87 2.15
C VAL A 6 16.25 34.91 1.04
N GLY A 7 16.12 36.21 1.38
CA GLY A 7 16.19 37.29 0.42
C GLY A 7 17.54 37.35 -0.33
N ALA A 8 18.66 37.24 0.41
CA ALA A 8 20.00 37.19 -0.20
C ALA A 8 20.18 35.96 -1.14
N VAL A 9 19.62 34.82 -0.78
CA VAL A 9 19.63 33.63 -1.64
C VAL A 9 18.84 33.86 -2.91
N TYR A 10 17.66 34.51 -2.85
CA TYR A 10 16.90 34.87 -4.06
C TYR A 10 17.65 35.88 -4.96
N GLU A 11 18.44 36.81 -4.39
CA GLU A 11 19.29 37.71 -5.16
C GLU A 11 20.39 36.97 -5.95
N VAL A 12 20.89 35.86 -5.42
CA VAL A 12 21.83 34.99 -6.12
C VAL A 12 21.11 34.17 -7.17
N THR A 13 20.01 33.49 -6.81
CA THR A 13 19.33 32.53 -7.70
C THR A 13 18.67 33.18 -8.90
N ARG A 14 18.15 34.42 -8.78
CA ARG A 14 17.52 35.16 -9.90
C ARG A 14 18.49 35.48 -11.04
N LYS A 15 19.80 35.42 -10.81
CA LYS A 15 20.82 35.59 -11.87
C LYS A 15 20.92 34.38 -12.79
N TYR A 16 20.33 33.26 -12.37
CA TYR A 16 20.32 32.03 -13.11
C TYR A 16 18.97 31.81 -13.77
N LYS A 17 19.01 31.22 -14.95
CA LYS A 17 17.82 30.79 -15.68
C LYS A 17 17.74 29.28 -15.69
N ASP A 18 16.52 28.79 -15.64
CA ASP A 18 16.22 27.37 -15.85
C ASP A 18 16.67 26.95 -17.26
N PRO A 19 17.49 25.89 -17.39
CA PRO A 19 18.09 25.51 -18.68
C PRO A 19 17.12 24.90 -19.69
N VAL A 20 15.87 24.67 -19.30
CA VAL A 20 14.81 24.09 -20.16
C VAL A 20 13.73 25.12 -20.46
N THR A 21 13.22 25.80 -19.40
CA THR A 21 12.10 26.74 -19.53
C THR A 21 12.57 28.19 -19.79
N ASN A 22 13.85 28.47 -19.58
CA ASN A 22 14.46 29.81 -19.68
C ASN A 22 13.88 30.84 -18.68
N LEU A 23 13.09 30.39 -17.71
CA LEU A 23 12.52 31.22 -16.65
C LEU A 23 13.57 31.51 -15.56
N SER A 24 13.47 32.69 -14.95
CA SER A 24 14.32 33.06 -13.80
C SER A 24 14.01 32.18 -12.59
N LEU A 25 15.05 31.88 -11.78
CA LEU A 25 14.89 31.15 -10.52
C LEU A 25 14.58 32.14 -9.38
N ASP A 26 13.37 32.64 -9.35
CA ASP A 26 12.87 33.61 -8.38
C ASP A 26 11.59 33.10 -7.66
N LYS A 27 11.03 33.96 -6.80
CA LYS A 27 9.82 33.68 -6.02
C LYS A 27 8.57 33.35 -6.86
N ASN A 28 8.54 33.80 -8.11
CA ASN A 28 7.40 33.61 -9.00
C ASN A 28 7.49 32.30 -9.80
N ASN A 29 8.63 31.63 -9.73
CA ASN A 29 8.82 30.36 -10.42
C ASN A 29 8.22 29.21 -9.59
N LYS A 30 7.11 28.65 -10.06
CA LYS A 30 6.39 27.55 -9.40
C LYS A 30 7.21 26.26 -9.27
N ASN A 31 8.24 26.09 -10.11
CA ASN A 31 9.12 24.93 -10.09
C ASN A 31 10.34 25.10 -9.19
N PHE A 32 10.40 26.20 -8.41
CA PHE A 32 11.55 26.56 -7.61
C PHE A 32 11.13 26.96 -6.19
N SER A 33 11.76 26.37 -5.19
CA SER A 33 11.51 26.70 -3.80
C SER A 33 12.79 26.69 -2.96
N ILE A 34 12.83 27.52 -1.92
CA ILE A 34 13.96 27.66 -0.98
C ILE A 34 13.43 27.44 0.43
N ILE A 35 14.11 26.57 1.16
CA ILE A 35 13.87 26.33 2.59
C ILE A 35 15.18 26.61 3.34
N TYR A 36 15.10 27.49 4.33
CA TYR A 36 16.21 27.81 5.25
C TYR A 36 15.96 27.19 6.62
N ASN A 37 16.95 26.51 7.16
CA ASN A 37 16.91 25.98 8.52
C ASN A 37 18.31 26.05 9.14
N GLU A 38 18.50 26.86 10.17
CA GLU A 38 19.74 26.96 11.00
C GLU A 38 21.03 27.01 10.17
N GLY A 39 21.12 27.95 9.22
CA GLY A 39 22.30 28.11 8.36
C GLY A 39 22.35 27.12 7.16
N ARG A 40 21.43 26.21 7.05
CA ARG A 40 21.34 25.27 5.92
C ARG A 40 20.27 25.72 4.92
N ILE A 41 20.66 25.81 3.66
CA ILE A 41 19.77 26.15 2.56
C ILE A 41 19.44 24.87 1.78
N ASN A 42 18.16 24.54 1.65
CA ASN A 42 17.68 23.51 0.74
C ASN A 42 16.93 24.18 -0.40
N ILE A 43 17.40 23.99 -1.63
CA ILE A 43 16.74 24.47 -2.85
C ILE A 43 16.16 23.28 -3.56
N SER A 44 14.87 23.35 -3.85
CA SER A 44 14.17 22.35 -4.66
C SER A 44 13.86 22.92 -6.04
N ILE A 45 14.28 22.22 -7.08
CA ILE A 45 13.98 22.56 -8.49
C ILE A 45 13.22 21.39 -9.09
N ASN A 46 11.99 21.63 -9.50
CA ASN A 46 11.17 20.62 -10.15
C ASN A 46 11.53 20.53 -11.64
N ILE A 47 11.97 19.35 -12.07
CA ILE A 47 12.48 19.11 -13.41
C ILE A 47 11.81 17.89 -14.05
N GLN A 48 11.77 17.84 -15.38
CA GLN A 48 11.42 16.60 -16.06
C GLN A 48 12.61 15.62 -16.03
N PRO A 49 12.39 14.30 -15.77
CA PRO A 49 13.47 13.32 -15.62
C PRO A 49 14.49 13.28 -16.77
N ASN A 50 14.01 13.52 -18.00
CA ASN A 50 14.81 13.45 -19.21
C ASN A 50 15.86 14.58 -19.32
N PHE A 51 15.73 15.64 -18.53
CA PHE A 51 16.61 16.80 -18.58
C PHE A 51 17.60 16.89 -17.42
N LYS A 52 17.68 15.88 -16.56
CA LYS A 52 18.53 15.86 -15.36
C LYS A 52 19.99 16.27 -15.64
N GLU A 53 20.55 15.85 -16.75
CA GLU A 53 21.93 16.19 -17.15
C GLU A 53 22.12 17.69 -17.36
N LYS A 54 21.13 18.40 -17.92
CA LYS A 54 21.20 19.86 -18.18
C LYS A 54 21.26 20.68 -16.87
N TYR A 55 20.76 20.11 -15.75
CA TYR A 55 20.74 20.81 -14.45
C TYR A 55 21.99 20.54 -13.60
N LYS A 56 22.90 19.65 -14.00
CA LYS A 56 24.13 19.36 -13.21
C LYS A 56 24.98 20.63 -13.02
N THR A 57 25.28 21.33 -14.10
CA THR A 57 26.10 22.55 -14.07
C THR A 57 25.39 23.67 -13.28
N LEU A 58 24.07 23.82 -13.47
CA LEU A 58 23.26 24.79 -12.72
C LEU A 58 23.30 24.49 -11.22
N SER A 59 23.09 23.24 -10.83
CA SER A 59 23.10 22.83 -9.42
C SER A 59 24.47 23.06 -8.76
N TYR A 60 25.55 22.77 -9.46
CA TYR A 60 26.91 23.03 -8.98
C TYR A 60 27.16 24.53 -8.77
N ASN A 61 26.85 25.36 -9.77
CA ASN A 61 27.05 26.81 -9.70
C ASN A 61 26.18 27.47 -8.61
N LEU A 62 24.92 27.04 -8.50
CA LEU A 62 24.03 27.53 -7.44
C LEU A 62 24.60 27.21 -6.05
N LYS A 63 25.00 25.96 -5.82
CA LYS A 63 25.60 25.54 -4.56
C LYS A 63 26.80 26.37 -4.20
N GLU A 64 27.78 26.48 -5.11
CA GLU A 64 29.03 27.23 -4.88
C GLU A 64 28.77 28.71 -4.55
N ASN A 65 27.84 29.37 -5.26
CA ASN A 65 27.59 30.79 -5.04
C ASN A 65 26.72 31.08 -3.83
N ILE A 66 25.86 30.16 -3.40
CA ILE A 66 25.07 30.27 -2.18
C ILE A 66 25.92 30.03 -0.93
N GLU A 67 26.85 29.07 -0.97
CA GLU A 67 27.76 28.77 0.13
C GLU A 67 28.78 29.91 0.37
N LYS A 68 28.95 30.86 -0.55
CA LYS A 68 29.74 32.08 -0.37
C LYS A 68 29.02 33.17 0.40
N LEU A 69 27.71 33.02 0.64
CA LEU A 69 26.95 34.02 1.42
C LEU A 69 27.28 33.90 2.92
N ASN A 70 27.45 35.06 3.58
CA ASN A 70 27.59 35.08 5.01
C ASN A 70 26.36 34.46 5.69
N GLU A 71 26.58 33.70 6.77
CA GLU A 71 25.54 33.01 7.54
C GLU A 71 24.95 31.75 6.87
N VAL A 72 25.46 31.31 5.70
CA VAL A 72 25.11 30.02 5.08
C VAL A 72 26.20 28.99 5.39
N LEU A 73 25.84 27.95 6.15
CA LEU A 73 26.75 26.84 6.51
C LEU A 73 26.84 25.79 5.41
N SER A 74 25.74 25.55 4.71
CA SER A 74 25.70 24.61 3.59
C SER A 74 24.49 24.87 2.67
N ALA A 75 24.66 24.59 1.39
CA ALA A 75 23.59 24.62 0.41
C ALA A 75 23.39 23.24 -0.23
N ASN A 76 22.16 22.78 -0.28
CA ASN A 76 21.78 21.51 -0.91
C ASN A 76 20.78 21.78 -2.04
N ILE A 77 21.12 21.37 -3.26
CA ILE A 77 20.26 21.54 -4.44
C ILE A 77 19.62 20.19 -4.76
N ILE A 78 18.31 20.12 -4.57
CA ILE A 78 17.51 18.90 -4.75
C ILE A 78 16.75 19.05 -6.08
N LEU A 79 17.07 18.20 -7.04
CA LEU A 79 16.29 18.10 -8.27
C LEU A 79 15.13 17.15 -8.01
N THR A 80 13.92 17.67 -7.96
CA THR A 80 12.70 16.90 -7.82
C THR A 80 12.04 16.72 -9.18
N SER A 81 11.43 15.59 -9.42
CA SER A 81 10.56 15.39 -10.57
C SER A 81 9.14 15.13 -10.03
N GLU A 82 8.29 16.14 -10.08
CA GLU A 82 6.86 15.89 -10.05
C GLU A 82 6.49 15.30 -11.41
N LYS A 83 5.85 14.14 -11.41
CA LYS A 83 5.07 13.74 -12.55
C LYS A 83 3.96 14.77 -12.68
N SER A 84 4.00 15.58 -13.75
CA SER A 84 2.90 16.47 -14.11
C SER A 84 1.59 15.65 -14.11
N GLN A 85 0.56 16.16 -13.41
CA GLN A 85 -0.79 15.57 -13.39
C GLN A 85 -1.52 15.67 -14.75
N ASP A 86 -0.87 16.13 -15.81
CA ASP A 86 -1.44 16.32 -17.14
C ASP A 86 -1.02 15.31 -18.21
N ASP A 87 -0.21 14.33 -17.85
CA ASP A 87 -0.21 13.13 -18.67
C ASP A 87 -1.51 12.38 -18.33
N ASN A 88 -2.44 12.38 -19.28
CA ASN A 88 -3.41 11.30 -19.42
C ASN A 88 -2.63 9.99 -19.33
N ILE A 89 -2.37 9.56 -18.10
CA ILE A 89 -1.94 8.23 -17.81
C ILE A 89 -3.15 7.40 -18.26
N SER A 90 -3.08 6.90 -19.50
CA SER A 90 -3.73 5.62 -19.73
C SER A 90 -3.31 4.81 -18.50
N GLU A 91 -4.26 4.54 -17.61
CA GLU A 91 -4.11 3.73 -16.42
C GLU A 91 -3.45 2.41 -16.82
N LYS A 92 -2.13 2.38 -16.95
CA LYS A 92 -1.37 1.16 -16.82
C LYS A 92 -1.50 0.80 -15.34
N GLN A 93 -2.64 0.19 -15.05
CA GLN A 93 -2.82 -0.48 -13.78
C GLN A 93 -1.57 -1.32 -13.57
N ARG A 94 -0.81 -0.99 -12.54
CA ARG A 94 0.39 -1.75 -12.20
C ARG A 94 0.05 -3.21 -11.91
N PHE A 95 -1.20 -3.47 -11.51
CA PHE A 95 -1.72 -4.78 -11.16
C PHE A 95 -2.91 -5.12 -12.08
N SER A 96 -2.73 -6.09 -12.96
CA SER A 96 -3.78 -6.55 -13.87
C SER A 96 -3.92 -8.07 -13.77
N ILE A 97 -5.08 -8.52 -13.33
CA ILE A 97 -5.46 -9.94 -13.28
C ILE A 97 -6.81 -10.09 -13.96
N ASP A 98 -6.98 -11.18 -14.70
CA ASP A 98 -8.25 -11.55 -15.32
C ASP A 98 -9.17 -12.18 -14.26
N ALA A 99 -9.76 -11.33 -13.43
CA ALA A 99 -10.73 -11.69 -12.41
C ALA A 99 -11.94 -10.75 -12.49
N LYS A 100 -13.15 -11.33 -12.48
CA LYS A 100 -14.40 -10.55 -12.52
C LYS A 100 -14.57 -9.70 -11.27
N ASN A 101 -14.16 -10.23 -10.12
CA ASN A 101 -14.26 -9.57 -8.83
C ASN A 101 -12.94 -9.73 -8.05
N ILE A 102 -12.42 -8.65 -7.51
CA ILE A 102 -11.23 -8.65 -6.66
C ILE A 102 -11.63 -8.08 -5.31
N ILE A 103 -11.61 -8.91 -4.26
CA ILE A 103 -12.05 -8.56 -2.92
C ILE A 103 -10.85 -8.54 -1.98
N ALA A 104 -10.62 -7.40 -1.36
CA ALA A 104 -9.59 -7.24 -0.33
C ALA A 104 -10.15 -7.60 1.05
N ILE A 105 -9.46 -8.47 1.78
CA ILE A 105 -9.74 -8.77 3.19
C ILE A 105 -8.76 -7.98 4.04
N ALA A 106 -9.28 -7.09 4.85
CA ALA A 106 -8.50 -6.16 5.65
C ALA A 106 -8.82 -6.26 7.13
N SER A 107 -7.88 -5.83 7.95
CA SER A 107 -8.10 -5.62 9.38
C SER A 107 -7.29 -4.44 9.87
N GLY A 108 -7.78 -3.74 10.88
CA GLY A 108 -7.05 -2.62 11.49
C GLY A 108 -5.86 -3.06 12.33
N LYS A 109 -5.87 -4.30 12.86
CA LYS A 109 -4.76 -4.87 13.66
C LYS A 109 -4.60 -6.35 13.37
N GLY A 110 -3.45 -6.92 13.76
CA GLY A 110 -3.17 -8.35 13.69
C GLY A 110 -3.97 -9.16 14.73
N GLY A 111 -4.12 -10.47 14.47
CA GLY A 111 -4.71 -11.42 15.42
C GLY A 111 -6.24 -11.43 15.48
N VAL A 112 -6.95 -10.69 14.63
CA VAL A 112 -8.43 -10.67 14.58
C VAL A 112 -9.03 -11.81 13.74
N GLY A 113 -8.21 -12.66 13.13
CA GLY A 113 -8.66 -13.77 12.28
C GLY A 113 -8.88 -13.40 10.82
N LYS A 114 -8.25 -12.32 10.32
CA LYS A 114 -8.31 -11.86 8.94
C LYS A 114 -8.00 -12.97 7.92
N SER A 115 -6.83 -13.61 8.03
CA SER A 115 -6.39 -14.67 7.11
C SER A 115 -7.25 -15.93 7.22
N THR A 116 -7.72 -16.26 8.45
CA THR A 116 -8.69 -17.36 8.66
C THR A 116 -9.98 -17.10 7.90
N PHE A 117 -10.49 -15.86 7.98
CA PHE A 117 -11.66 -15.48 7.19
C PHE A 117 -11.38 -15.56 5.69
N ALA A 118 -10.23 -15.03 5.22
CA ALA A 118 -9.88 -15.03 3.79
C ALA A 118 -9.85 -16.45 3.21
N VAL A 119 -9.22 -17.40 3.91
CA VAL A 119 -9.18 -18.82 3.51
C VAL A 119 -10.59 -19.42 3.45
N ASN A 120 -11.36 -19.30 4.53
CA ASN A 120 -12.69 -19.88 4.59
C ASN A 120 -13.64 -19.24 3.55
N TYR A 121 -13.52 -17.95 3.31
CA TYR A 121 -14.31 -17.25 2.29
C TYR A 121 -13.96 -17.73 0.88
N ALA A 122 -12.66 -17.89 0.57
CA ALA A 122 -12.22 -18.43 -0.71
C ALA A 122 -12.74 -19.87 -0.94
N VAL A 123 -12.62 -20.72 0.07
CA VAL A 123 -13.12 -22.12 -0.01
C VAL A 123 -14.64 -22.15 -0.13
N ALA A 124 -15.36 -21.32 0.61
CA ALA A 124 -16.83 -21.22 0.51
C ALA A 124 -17.29 -20.79 -0.89
N LEU A 125 -16.64 -19.78 -1.49
CA LEU A 125 -16.93 -19.40 -2.88
C LEU A 125 -16.66 -20.55 -3.86
N LYS A 126 -15.59 -21.32 -3.66
CA LYS A 126 -15.30 -22.50 -4.48
C LYS A 126 -16.35 -23.59 -4.32
N THR A 127 -16.85 -23.82 -3.12
CA THR A 127 -17.87 -24.84 -2.82
C THR A 127 -19.18 -24.58 -3.58
N ILE A 128 -19.49 -23.32 -3.90
CA ILE A 128 -20.65 -22.96 -4.73
C ILE A 128 -20.33 -22.91 -6.24
N GLY A 129 -19.17 -23.46 -6.66
CA GLY A 129 -18.83 -23.67 -8.06
C GLY A 129 -18.06 -22.54 -8.75
N LEU A 130 -17.62 -21.50 -8.05
CA LEU A 130 -16.89 -20.38 -8.62
C LEU A 130 -15.40 -20.70 -8.83
N LYS A 131 -14.75 -20.02 -9.81
CA LYS A 131 -13.31 -20.06 -10.02
C LYS A 131 -12.65 -19.05 -9.08
N VAL A 132 -11.87 -19.50 -8.11
CA VAL A 132 -11.36 -18.66 -7.02
C VAL A 132 -9.83 -18.70 -6.95
N GLY A 133 -9.24 -17.51 -6.82
CA GLY A 133 -7.85 -17.29 -6.44
C GLY A 133 -7.75 -16.69 -5.03
N LEU A 134 -6.70 -17.06 -4.30
CA LEU A 134 -6.36 -16.53 -2.98
C LEU A 134 -4.91 -16.04 -3.00
N LEU A 135 -4.73 -14.73 -2.84
CA LEU A 135 -3.42 -14.08 -2.77
C LEU A 135 -3.13 -13.67 -1.33
N ASP A 136 -2.07 -14.21 -0.75
CA ASP A 136 -1.52 -13.79 0.52
C ASP A 136 -0.58 -12.59 0.31
N ALA A 137 -1.05 -11.41 0.64
CA ALA A 137 -0.30 -10.17 0.54
C ALA A 137 0.34 -9.75 1.88
N ASP A 138 0.18 -10.55 2.94
CA ASP A 138 0.82 -10.32 4.24
C ASP A 138 2.27 -10.84 4.23
N ILE A 139 3.16 -10.05 3.64
CA ILE A 139 4.57 -10.42 3.43
C ILE A 139 5.32 -10.59 4.75
N TYR A 140 4.89 -9.91 5.81
CA TYR A 140 5.56 -9.97 7.11
C TYR A 140 5.18 -11.19 7.94
N GLY A 141 3.98 -11.74 7.70
CA GLY A 141 3.47 -12.90 8.43
C GLY A 141 2.62 -13.81 7.55
N PRO A 142 3.19 -14.37 6.46
CA PRO A 142 2.43 -15.18 5.53
C PRO A 142 1.89 -16.44 6.22
N SER A 143 0.58 -16.55 6.30
CA SER A 143 -0.10 -17.64 7.02
C SER A 143 -0.89 -18.59 6.13
N ILE A 144 -1.20 -18.16 4.90
CA ILE A 144 -1.99 -18.92 3.93
C ILE A 144 -1.37 -20.28 3.60
N PRO A 145 -0.04 -20.44 3.41
CA PRO A 145 0.57 -21.75 3.16
C PRO A 145 0.18 -22.79 4.22
N ARG A 146 0.31 -22.43 5.48
CA ARG A 146 -0.03 -23.29 6.61
C ARG A 146 -1.52 -23.57 6.71
N MET A 147 -2.36 -22.55 6.54
CA MET A 147 -3.83 -22.68 6.62
C MET A 147 -4.39 -23.53 5.49
N MET A 148 -3.81 -23.42 4.29
CA MET A 148 -4.18 -24.21 3.13
C MET A 148 -3.51 -25.60 3.10
N GLY A 149 -2.64 -25.93 4.05
CA GLY A 149 -1.95 -27.21 4.08
C GLY A 149 -1.01 -27.44 2.90
N ILE A 150 -0.43 -26.38 2.33
CA ILE A 150 0.43 -26.44 1.16
C ILE A 150 1.89 -26.24 1.60
N THR A 151 2.74 -27.24 1.31
CA THR A 151 4.17 -27.23 1.65
C THR A 151 5.09 -27.18 0.42
N SER A 152 4.53 -27.35 -0.78
CA SER A 152 5.29 -27.32 -2.03
C SER A 152 5.66 -25.90 -2.44
N ARG A 153 6.66 -25.78 -3.34
CA ARG A 153 7.05 -24.49 -3.94
C ARG A 153 6.45 -24.35 -5.34
N PRO A 154 5.99 -23.15 -5.73
CA PRO A 154 5.48 -22.91 -7.07
C PRO A 154 6.63 -23.00 -8.09
N GLN A 155 6.31 -23.54 -9.26
CA GLN A 155 7.23 -23.61 -10.39
C GLN A 155 6.91 -22.51 -11.41
N ALA A 156 7.91 -22.09 -12.17
CA ALA A 156 7.69 -21.19 -13.29
C ALA A 156 7.35 -22.01 -14.55
N ASN A 157 6.38 -21.53 -15.31
CA ASN A 157 6.03 -22.09 -16.61
C ASN A 157 6.97 -21.56 -17.73
N GLU A 158 6.76 -22.01 -18.98
CA GLU A 158 7.53 -21.58 -20.16
C GLU A 158 7.49 -20.06 -20.38
N ASN A 159 6.43 -19.39 -19.98
CA ASN A 159 6.24 -17.94 -20.05
C ASN A 159 6.88 -17.19 -18.85
N LYS A 160 7.69 -17.87 -18.02
CA LYS A 160 8.29 -17.34 -16.79
C LYS A 160 7.28 -16.82 -15.75
N LYS A 161 6.03 -17.26 -15.82
CA LYS A 161 5.02 -17.00 -14.79
C LYS A 161 5.01 -18.11 -13.75
N LEU A 162 4.77 -17.77 -12.50
CA LEU A 162 4.61 -18.74 -11.43
C LEU A 162 3.25 -19.44 -11.57
N VAL A 163 3.26 -20.76 -11.51
CA VAL A 163 2.03 -21.56 -11.48
C VAL A 163 1.50 -21.53 -10.04
N PRO A 164 0.25 -21.07 -9.82
CA PRO A 164 -0.30 -21.04 -8.47
C PRO A 164 -0.48 -22.46 -7.92
N LEU A 165 -0.26 -22.63 -6.63
CA LEU A 165 -0.50 -23.90 -5.96
C LEU A 165 -2.00 -24.05 -5.69
N ILE A 166 -2.46 -25.30 -5.65
CA ILE A 166 -3.89 -25.57 -5.53
C ILE A 166 -4.14 -26.48 -4.33
N ASN A 167 -5.04 -26.08 -3.44
CA ASN A 167 -5.69 -26.97 -2.49
C ASN A 167 -7.14 -26.52 -2.28
N TYR A 168 -8.03 -27.44 -1.92
CA TYR A 168 -9.49 -27.23 -1.89
C TYR A 168 -10.02 -26.60 -3.20
N ASP A 169 -9.38 -26.93 -4.34
CA ASP A 169 -9.67 -26.35 -5.66
C ASP A 169 -9.56 -24.81 -5.73
N VAL A 170 -8.89 -24.18 -4.80
CA VAL A 170 -8.57 -22.75 -4.78
C VAL A 170 -7.12 -22.56 -5.25
N LYS A 171 -6.90 -21.67 -6.22
CA LYS A 171 -5.56 -21.28 -6.66
C LYS A 171 -4.94 -20.35 -5.62
N CYS A 172 -3.79 -20.70 -5.08
CA CYS A 172 -3.13 -19.96 -4.00
C CYS A 172 -1.76 -19.45 -4.40
N MET A 173 -1.45 -18.22 -4.02
CA MET A 173 -0.10 -17.67 -4.09
C MET A 173 0.21 -16.90 -2.80
N SER A 174 1.42 -17.11 -2.27
CA SER A 174 1.94 -16.44 -1.08
C SER A 174 3.44 -16.30 -1.19
N ILE A 175 3.97 -15.23 -0.63
CA ILE A 175 5.43 -15.08 -0.46
C ILE A 175 6.00 -16.22 0.41
N GLY A 176 5.22 -16.76 1.32
CA GLY A 176 5.58 -17.88 2.17
C GLY A 176 5.87 -19.20 1.42
N PHE A 177 5.47 -19.31 0.14
CA PHE A 177 5.89 -20.42 -0.71
C PHE A 177 7.29 -20.23 -1.33
N LEU A 178 7.79 -18.99 -1.36
CA LEU A 178 9.02 -18.61 -2.06
C LEU A 178 10.20 -18.42 -1.12
N ILE A 179 9.95 -18.13 0.14
CA ILE A 179 10.97 -17.92 1.17
C ILE A 179 10.96 -19.05 2.20
N ASP A 180 12.11 -19.36 2.77
CA ASP A 180 12.19 -20.29 3.88
C ASP A 180 11.75 -19.60 5.17
N VAL A 181 10.90 -20.28 5.95
CA VAL A 181 10.30 -19.77 7.20
C VAL A 181 11.37 -19.34 8.22
N ASP A 182 12.52 -20.02 8.23
CA ASP A 182 13.61 -19.78 9.17
C ASP A 182 14.61 -18.71 8.71
N THR A 183 14.44 -18.16 7.50
CA THR A 183 15.35 -17.13 6.99
C THR A 183 14.82 -15.74 7.33
N PRO A 184 15.49 -14.96 8.20
CA PRO A 184 15.08 -13.62 8.51
C PRO A 184 15.25 -12.72 7.26
N ALA A 185 14.17 -12.48 6.55
CA ALA A 185 14.17 -11.57 5.42
C ALA A 185 13.97 -10.13 5.91
N ILE A 186 14.96 -9.27 5.68
CA ILE A 186 14.84 -7.84 5.97
C ILE A 186 14.08 -7.18 4.82
N TRP A 187 12.77 -7.06 4.96
CA TRP A 187 11.92 -6.41 3.98
C TRP A 187 11.99 -4.90 4.09
N ARG A 188 12.35 -4.23 2.98
CA ARG A 188 12.25 -2.77 2.84
C ARG A 188 11.07 -2.44 1.92
N GLY A 189 10.42 -1.29 2.13
CA GLY A 189 9.23 -0.90 1.37
C GLY A 189 9.27 -1.16 -0.15
N PRO A 190 10.33 -0.74 -0.89
CA PRO A 190 10.43 -1.01 -2.33
C PRO A 190 10.51 -2.52 -2.68
N MET A 191 11.11 -3.34 -1.81
CA MET A 191 11.20 -4.80 -2.02
C MET A 191 9.84 -5.45 -1.81
N VAL A 192 9.10 -5.02 -0.77
CA VAL A 192 7.72 -5.46 -0.50
C VAL A 192 6.84 -5.19 -1.72
N MET A 193 6.91 -3.98 -2.27
CA MET A 193 6.10 -3.59 -3.42
C MET A 193 6.42 -4.41 -4.67
N LYS A 194 7.70 -4.66 -4.93
CA LYS A 194 8.13 -5.51 -6.06
C LYS A 194 7.67 -6.95 -5.90
N ALA A 195 7.74 -7.50 -4.69
CA ALA A 195 7.26 -8.85 -4.40
C ALA A 195 5.74 -8.97 -4.60
N LEU A 196 4.98 -7.98 -4.11
CA LEU A 196 3.53 -7.92 -4.32
C LEU A 196 3.19 -7.81 -5.81
N GLU A 197 3.88 -6.96 -6.57
CA GLU A 197 3.70 -6.84 -8.01
C GLU A 197 3.99 -8.18 -8.73
N GLN A 198 5.03 -8.87 -8.34
CA GLN A 198 5.38 -10.18 -8.90
C GLN A 198 4.34 -11.25 -8.55
N MET A 199 3.84 -11.30 -7.32
CA MET A 199 2.79 -12.24 -6.92
C MET A 199 1.44 -11.93 -7.59
N TYR A 200 1.20 -10.69 -7.94
CA TYR A 200 -0.02 -10.27 -8.60
C TYR A 200 0.05 -10.52 -10.11
N ASN A 201 1.04 -9.94 -10.80
CA ASN A 201 1.16 -9.96 -12.26
C ASN A 201 1.95 -11.18 -12.77
N GLY A 202 2.89 -11.69 -11.99
CA GLY A 202 3.81 -12.76 -12.35
C GLY A 202 3.27 -14.17 -12.13
N VAL A 203 2.00 -14.30 -11.73
CA VAL A 203 1.34 -15.59 -11.50
C VAL A 203 0.37 -15.89 -12.64
N GLU A 204 0.30 -17.15 -13.05
CA GLU A 204 -0.65 -17.65 -14.05
C GLU A 204 -2.00 -17.97 -13.40
N TRP A 205 -2.73 -16.92 -13.02
CA TRP A 205 -4.04 -17.08 -12.39
C TRP A 205 -5.09 -17.70 -13.32
N GLY A 206 -5.01 -17.41 -14.65
CA GLY A 206 -6.07 -17.72 -15.60
C GLY A 206 -7.34 -16.93 -15.27
N GLU A 207 -8.45 -17.31 -15.91
CA GLU A 207 -9.75 -16.70 -15.60
C GLU A 207 -10.22 -17.02 -14.19
N LEU A 208 -10.62 -16.00 -13.46
CA LEU A 208 -11.18 -16.10 -12.11
C LEU A 208 -12.54 -15.40 -12.05
N ASP A 209 -13.49 -15.99 -11.32
CA ASP A 209 -14.69 -15.27 -10.89
C ASP A 209 -14.39 -14.34 -9.72
N TYR A 210 -13.53 -14.80 -8.78
CA TYR A 210 -13.08 -14.06 -7.62
C TYR A 210 -11.59 -14.21 -7.36
N LEU A 211 -10.91 -13.11 -7.10
CA LEU A 211 -9.61 -13.10 -6.44
C LEU A 211 -9.79 -12.51 -5.03
N ILE A 212 -9.48 -13.30 -4.02
CA ILE A 212 -9.45 -12.86 -2.63
C ILE A 212 -8.01 -12.46 -2.28
N ILE A 213 -7.83 -11.25 -1.77
CA ILE A 213 -6.52 -10.73 -1.36
C ILE A 213 -6.52 -10.59 0.16
N ASP A 214 -5.70 -11.38 0.84
CA ASP A 214 -5.44 -11.25 2.26
C ASP A 214 -4.39 -10.16 2.48
N LEU A 215 -4.82 -8.96 2.89
CA LEU A 215 -3.95 -7.80 3.06
C LEU A 215 -3.12 -7.90 4.36
N PRO A 216 -1.95 -7.25 4.46
CA PRO A 216 -1.27 -7.12 5.74
C PRO A 216 -2.14 -6.39 6.76
N PRO A 217 -1.98 -6.61 8.07
CA PRO A 217 -2.76 -5.90 9.08
C PRO A 217 -2.37 -4.42 9.17
N GLY A 218 -3.29 -3.57 9.64
CA GLY A 218 -3.06 -2.14 9.83
C GLY A 218 -3.56 -1.27 8.67
N THR A 219 -3.00 -0.07 8.53
CA THR A 219 -3.34 0.93 7.49
C THR A 219 -2.08 1.54 6.86
N GLY A 220 -1.05 0.72 6.71
CA GLY A 220 0.26 1.15 6.23
C GLY A 220 0.35 1.25 4.70
N ASP A 221 1.54 1.69 4.23
CA ASP A 221 1.82 1.96 2.81
C ASP A 221 1.55 0.77 1.89
N ALA A 222 1.82 -0.46 2.34
CA ALA A 222 1.58 -1.66 1.54
C ALA A 222 0.10 -1.87 1.22
N GLN A 223 -0.80 -1.70 2.20
CA GLN A 223 -2.24 -1.76 1.99
C GLN A 223 -2.72 -0.66 1.06
N LEU A 224 -2.29 0.58 1.32
CA LEU A 224 -2.67 1.74 0.52
C LEU A 224 -2.23 1.57 -0.93
N THR A 225 -1.00 1.10 -1.15
CA THR A 225 -0.47 0.92 -2.51
C THR A 225 -1.16 -0.22 -3.26
N LEU A 226 -1.45 -1.35 -2.58
CA LEU A 226 -2.26 -2.42 -3.17
C LEU A 226 -3.64 -1.90 -3.54
N ALA A 227 -4.28 -1.17 -2.63
CA ALA A 227 -5.59 -0.59 -2.85
C ALA A 227 -5.62 0.35 -4.06
N GLN A 228 -4.62 1.21 -4.21
CA GLN A 228 -4.54 2.18 -5.31
C GLN A 228 -4.14 1.58 -6.67
N ASN A 229 -3.36 0.50 -6.68
CA ASN A 229 -2.86 -0.09 -7.92
C ASN A 229 -3.66 -1.31 -8.40
N SER A 230 -4.57 -1.85 -7.58
CA SER A 230 -5.44 -2.99 -7.92
C SER A 230 -6.85 -2.50 -8.28
N LYS A 231 -7.50 -3.16 -9.23
CA LYS A 231 -8.94 -2.95 -9.54
C LYS A 231 -9.81 -3.62 -8.47
N LEU A 232 -9.75 -3.17 -7.22
CA LEU A 232 -10.58 -3.75 -6.19
C LEU A 232 -12.08 -3.48 -6.45
N THR A 233 -12.86 -4.54 -6.53
CA THR A 233 -14.32 -4.47 -6.56
C THR A 233 -14.86 -3.97 -5.21
N GLY A 234 -14.14 -4.31 -4.12
CA GLY A 234 -14.45 -3.84 -2.79
C GLY A 234 -13.56 -4.45 -1.72
N SER A 235 -13.83 -4.08 -0.49
CA SER A 235 -13.11 -4.57 0.69
C SER A 235 -14.07 -5.08 1.76
N LEU A 236 -13.62 -6.10 2.51
CA LEU A 236 -14.26 -6.60 3.72
C LEU A 236 -13.33 -6.31 4.90
N VAL A 237 -13.87 -5.77 5.98
CA VAL A 237 -13.08 -5.43 7.17
C VAL A 237 -13.43 -6.37 8.30
N ILE A 238 -12.41 -7.09 8.79
CA ILE A 238 -12.55 -8.03 9.90
C ILE A 238 -12.10 -7.35 11.19
N SER A 239 -12.90 -7.47 12.24
CA SER A 239 -12.60 -6.97 13.58
C SER A 239 -13.07 -7.94 14.65
N THR A 240 -12.63 -7.72 15.86
CA THR A 240 -13.28 -8.29 17.08
C THR A 240 -14.06 -7.19 17.78
N SER A 241 -14.88 -7.53 18.77
CA SER A 241 -15.67 -6.56 19.53
C SER A 241 -14.86 -5.74 20.56
N GLN A 242 -13.56 -5.99 20.69
CA GLN A 242 -12.67 -5.22 21.57
C GLN A 242 -12.48 -3.78 21.09
N ASP A 243 -12.56 -2.78 21.98
CA ASP A 243 -12.45 -1.35 21.63
C ASP A 243 -11.20 -1.02 20.83
N VAL A 244 -10.05 -1.58 21.19
CA VAL A 244 -8.78 -1.34 20.46
C VAL A 244 -8.88 -1.84 19.02
N ALA A 245 -9.49 -3.02 18.78
CA ALA A 245 -9.69 -3.55 17.44
C ALA A 245 -10.67 -2.70 16.61
N LEU A 246 -11.72 -2.17 17.26
CA LEU A 246 -12.71 -1.32 16.62
C LEU A 246 -12.13 0.04 16.20
N ILE A 247 -11.27 0.65 17.01
CA ILE A 247 -10.56 1.89 16.65
C ILE A 247 -9.75 1.70 15.37
N ASP A 248 -9.03 0.58 15.27
CA ASP A 248 -8.20 0.30 14.11
C ASP A 248 -9.03 -0.14 12.89
N ALA A 249 -10.13 -0.87 13.09
CA ALA A 249 -11.08 -1.18 12.02
C ALA A 249 -11.68 0.10 11.41
N ARG A 250 -11.98 1.11 12.23
CA ARG A 250 -12.43 2.44 11.78
C ARG A 250 -11.40 3.11 10.89
N LYS A 251 -10.11 3.04 11.24
CA LYS A 251 -9.03 3.57 10.41
C LYS A 251 -8.97 2.87 9.06
N ALA A 252 -9.09 1.53 9.03
CA ALA A 252 -9.09 0.76 7.79
C ALA A 252 -10.28 1.12 6.89
N ILE A 253 -11.50 1.24 7.43
CA ILE A 253 -12.69 1.66 6.69
C ILE A 253 -12.48 3.05 6.09
N ASN A 254 -11.99 4.01 6.89
CA ASN A 254 -11.75 5.37 6.42
C ASN A 254 -10.65 5.45 5.36
N MET A 255 -9.63 4.61 5.45
CA MET A 255 -8.58 4.48 4.43
C MET A 255 -9.20 4.07 3.08
N PHE A 256 -10.02 2.99 3.04
CA PHE A 256 -10.66 2.56 1.80
C PHE A 256 -11.61 3.62 1.23
N LYS A 257 -12.39 4.28 2.08
CA LYS A 257 -13.25 5.41 1.65
C LYS A 257 -12.43 6.55 1.03
N LYS A 258 -11.26 6.89 1.61
CA LYS A 258 -10.39 7.96 1.12
C LYS A 258 -9.79 7.65 -0.27
N VAL A 259 -9.59 6.38 -0.59
CA VAL A 259 -9.08 5.95 -1.91
C VAL A 259 -10.20 5.46 -2.84
N ASN A 260 -11.46 5.77 -2.54
CA ASN A 260 -12.64 5.45 -3.34
C ASN A 260 -12.86 3.94 -3.59
N ILE A 261 -12.48 3.09 -2.63
CA ILE A 261 -12.74 1.65 -2.69
C ILE A 261 -14.00 1.35 -1.86
N PRO A 262 -15.00 0.69 -2.43
CA PRO A 262 -16.20 0.31 -1.70
C PRO A 262 -15.89 -0.59 -0.51
N VAL A 263 -16.35 -0.23 0.68
CA VAL A 263 -16.36 -1.14 1.83
C VAL A 263 -17.66 -1.92 1.79
N LEU A 264 -17.57 -3.19 1.40
CA LEU A 264 -18.73 -4.08 1.24
C LEU A 264 -19.39 -4.38 2.58
N GLY A 265 -18.58 -4.42 3.64
CA GLY A 265 -19.09 -4.56 5.00
C GLY A 265 -18.03 -4.89 6.03
N VAL A 266 -18.50 -4.99 7.27
CA VAL A 266 -17.70 -5.34 8.45
C VAL A 266 -18.18 -6.69 8.98
N ILE A 267 -17.26 -7.52 9.43
CA ILE A 267 -17.49 -8.83 10.02
C ILE A 267 -16.87 -8.82 11.43
N GLU A 268 -17.66 -9.22 12.43
CA GLU A 268 -17.17 -9.41 13.79
C GLU A 268 -16.74 -10.86 14.00
N ASN A 269 -15.46 -11.08 14.23
CA ASN A 269 -14.95 -12.40 14.57
C ASN A 269 -14.75 -12.52 16.08
N MET A 270 -14.73 -13.75 16.58
CA MET A 270 -14.57 -14.07 18.02
C MET A 270 -15.65 -13.40 18.90
N SER A 271 -16.85 -13.24 18.37
CA SER A 271 -17.96 -12.57 19.04
C SER A 271 -18.45 -13.34 20.26
N TYR A 272 -18.39 -14.67 20.18
CA TYR A 272 -18.79 -15.54 21.28
C TYR A 272 -18.08 -16.91 21.24
N PHE A 273 -18.11 -17.57 22.35
CA PHE A 273 -17.67 -18.94 22.53
C PHE A 273 -18.83 -19.78 23.09
N ILE A 274 -19.06 -20.94 22.49
CA ILE A 274 -20.01 -21.92 23.01
C ILE A 274 -19.22 -22.93 23.83
N CYS A 275 -19.55 -23.06 25.11
CA CYS A 275 -18.91 -24.04 25.97
C CYS A 275 -19.21 -25.45 25.49
N ASP A 276 -18.20 -26.26 25.26
CA ASP A 276 -18.32 -27.65 24.80
C ASP A 276 -18.92 -28.60 25.83
N LYS A 277 -18.87 -28.24 27.14
CA LYS A 277 -19.42 -29.02 28.25
C LYS A 277 -20.88 -28.73 28.55
N CYS A 278 -21.31 -27.48 28.54
CA CYS A 278 -22.66 -27.10 28.95
C CYS A 278 -23.48 -26.41 27.89
N GLY A 279 -22.91 -26.10 26.69
CA GLY A 279 -23.58 -25.42 25.63
C GLY A 279 -23.83 -23.91 25.87
N GLN A 280 -23.38 -23.37 26.99
CA GLN A 280 -23.58 -21.96 27.33
C GLN A 280 -22.75 -21.06 26.40
N ARG A 281 -23.37 -20.00 25.92
CA ARG A 281 -22.70 -18.93 25.14
C ARG A 281 -22.00 -17.95 26.09
N HIS A 282 -20.75 -17.63 25.77
CA HIS A 282 -19.94 -16.65 26.48
C HIS A 282 -19.39 -15.60 25.52
N GLU A 283 -19.50 -14.34 25.87
CA GLU A 283 -19.04 -13.20 25.10
C GLU A 283 -17.72 -12.68 25.69
N ILE A 284 -16.64 -13.41 25.43
CA ILE A 284 -15.34 -13.24 26.10
C ILE A 284 -14.73 -11.86 25.84
N PHE A 285 -14.90 -11.32 24.61
CA PHE A 285 -14.31 -10.06 24.19
C PHE A 285 -15.31 -8.91 24.08
N SER A 286 -16.47 -8.96 24.77
CA SER A 286 -17.61 -8.11 24.54
C SER A 286 -18.39 -8.55 23.29
N TYR A 287 -19.54 -7.93 23.02
CA TYR A 287 -20.46 -8.33 21.96
C TYR A 287 -21.02 -7.14 21.18
N GLY A 288 -21.12 -7.32 19.85
CA GLY A 288 -21.80 -6.35 18.97
C GLY A 288 -21.05 -5.04 18.75
N GLY A 289 -19.77 -4.99 19.15
CA GLY A 289 -18.94 -3.79 18.96
C GLY A 289 -18.78 -3.41 17.50
N ALA A 290 -18.46 -4.39 16.62
CA ALA A 290 -18.31 -4.14 15.19
C ALA A 290 -19.66 -3.81 14.51
N LYS A 291 -20.75 -4.39 14.96
CA LYS A 291 -22.10 -4.03 14.49
C LYS A 291 -22.45 -2.57 14.80
N ASN A 292 -22.14 -2.13 16.01
CA ASN A 292 -22.36 -0.75 16.42
C ASN A 292 -21.45 0.22 15.65
N GLU A 293 -20.19 -0.16 15.43
CA GLU A 293 -19.25 0.65 14.69
C GLU A 293 -19.61 0.74 13.20
N ALA A 294 -20.06 -0.35 12.58
CA ALA A 294 -20.56 -0.37 11.21
C ALA A 294 -21.75 0.61 11.04
N LYS A 295 -22.68 0.64 11.99
CA LYS A 295 -23.79 1.60 12.00
C LYS A 295 -23.32 3.05 12.08
N LYS A 296 -22.37 3.37 12.97
CA LYS A 296 -21.79 4.72 13.10
C LYS A 296 -21.10 5.19 11.82
N LEU A 297 -20.46 4.28 11.11
CA LEU A 297 -19.71 4.57 9.89
C LEU A 297 -20.56 4.45 8.61
N ASN A 298 -21.86 4.24 8.73
CA ASN A 298 -22.75 3.98 7.60
C ASN A 298 -22.20 2.90 6.65
N THR A 299 -21.82 1.76 7.24
CA THR A 299 -21.28 0.60 6.53
C THR A 299 -22.11 -0.62 6.91
N LYS A 300 -22.22 -1.61 6.01
CA LYS A 300 -22.99 -2.83 6.28
C LYS A 300 -22.29 -3.69 7.35
N PHE A 301 -23.05 -4.22 8.29
CA PHE A 301 -22.62 -5.34 9.12
C PHE A 301 -23.07 -6.64 8.45
N LEU A 302 -22.11 -7.55 8.18
CA LEU A 302 -22.36 -8.75 7.38
C LEU A 302 -22.56 -10.00 8.23
N GLY A 303 -22.14 -9.96 9.50
CA GLY A 303 -22.31 -11.09 10.42
C GLY A 303 -21.20 -11.19 11.46
N GLU A 304 -21.36 -12.24 12.30
CA GLU A 304 -20.46 -12.58 13.40
C GLU A 304 -20.13 -14.08 13.37
#